data_d397f83c5536514cf04e38840edf5bd9
#
_entry.id   d397f83c5536514cf04e38840edf5bd9
#
_cell.length_a   1.000
_cell.length_b   1.000
_cell.length_c   1.000
_cell.angle_alpha   90.00
_cell.angle_beta   90.00
_cell.angle_gamma   90.00
#
_symmetry.space_group_name_H-M   'P 1'
#
loop_
_entity.id
_entity.type
_entity.pdbx_description
1 polymer ?
#
loop_
_entity_poly.entity_id
_entity_poly.type
_entity_poly.pdbx_seq_one_letter_code
_entity_poly.pdbx_strand_id
1 'polypeptide(L)'
;DLRIRGITVATPNRKEAFTIAHAKETPPHLDPLQDKPLREVGDELIGKWACELLMITLGPQGIMLREGRKPAVHVPTRAREVFDVSGAGDTVIATCVLALAAGASHLEAAELANYAAGVVVGKLGTATCTQEELLASLDV
;
A
#
# COMPACT_ATOMS: atom_id res chain seq x y z
N ASP A 1 -10.15 -2.00 -22.22
CA ASP A 1 -9.55 -0.97 -21.33
C ASP A 1 -10.64 -0.39 -20.44
N LEU A 2 -10.74 -0.86 -19.20
CA LEU A 2 -11.65 -0.29 -18.20
C LEU A 2 -11.16 1.12 -17.87
N ARG A 3 -11.83 2.14 -18.37
CA ARG A 3 -11.55 3.55 -18.04
C ARG A 3 -12.24 3.91 -16.73
N ILE A 4 -11.69 3.42 -15.62
CA ILE A 4 -12.15 3.77 -14.28
C ILE A 4 -11.51 5.11 -13.88
N ARG A 5 -12.32 6.05 -13.39
CA ARG A 5 -11.86 7.35 -12.88
C ARG A 5 -12.61 7.70 -11.59
N GLY A 6 -12.01 8.58 -10.79
CA GLY A 6 -12.60 9.00 -9.51
C GLY A 6 -12.52 7.90 -8.46
N ILE A 7 -11.40 7.20 -8.40
CA ILE A 7 -11.14 6.14 -7.41
C ILE A 7 -10.76 6.82 -6.09
N THR A 8 -11.40 6.44 -4.99
CA THR A 8 -11.01 6.94 -3.66
C THR A 8 -9.65 6.37 -3.26
N VAL A 9 -9.48 5.04 -3.39
CA VAL A 9 -8.21 4.39 -3.04
C VAL A 9 -7.87 3.29 -4.04
N ALA A 10 -6.58 3.18 -4.38
CA ALA A 10 -6.02 2.07 -5.16
C ALA A 10 -4.76 1.55 -4.48
N THR A 11 -4.59 0.22 -4.45
CA THR A 11 -3.49 -0.45 -3.74
C THR A 11 -2.74 -1.46 -4.60
N PRO A 12 -2.22 -1.07 -5.78
CA PRO A 12 -1.41 -1.99 -6.58
C PRO A 12 -0.10 -2.33 -5.87
N ASN A 13 0.40 -3.55 -6.07
CA ASN A 13 1.79 -3.82 -5.74
C ASN A 13 2.73 -3.19 -6.80
N ARG A 14 4.06 -3.19 -6.53
CA ARG A 14 5.04 -2.60 -7.44
C ARG A 14 4.91 -3.15 -8.87
N LYS A 15 4.87 -4.47 -9.03
CA LYS A 15 4.78 -5.12 -10.35
C LYS A 15 3.51 -4.74 -11.09
N GLU A 16 2.38 -4.75 -10.39
CA GLU A 16 1.08 -4.32 -10.94
C GLU A 16 1.12 -2.86 -11.36
N ALA A 17 1.66 -1.98 -10.53
CA ALA A 17 1.78 -0.56 -10.82
C ALA A 17 2.55 -0.30 -12.12
N PHE A 18 3.72 -0.91 -12.28
CA PHE A 18 4.52 -0.82 -13.51
C PHE A 18 3.80 -1.41 -14.71
N THR A 19 3.13 -2.54 -14.55
CA THR A 19 2.36 -3.19 -15.64
C THR A 19 1.21 -2.29 -16.12
N ILE A 20 0.46 -1.70 -15.19
CA ILE A 20 -0.69 -0.84 -15.49
C ILE A 20 -0.25 0.48 -16.13
N ALA A 21 0.90 0.99 -15.73
CA ALA A 21 1.53 2.18 -16.33
C ALA A 21 2.24 1.87 -17.67
N HIS A 22 2.24 0.62 -18.14
CA HIS A 22 3.00 0.17 -19.31
C HIS A 22 4.48 0.53 -19.25
N ALA A 23 5.03 0.63 -18.05
CA ALA A 23 6.43 0.94 -17.78
C ALA A 23 7.25 -0.32 -17.54
N LYS A 24 8.53 -0.30 -17.91
CA LYS A 24 9.44 -1.39 -17.61
C LYS A 24 9.82 -1.33 -16.13
N GLU A 25 9.55 -2.42 -15.41
CA GLU A 25 9.96 -2.52 -14.01
C GLU A 25 11.49 -2.52 -13.88
N THR A 26 11.99 -1.68 -13.00
CA THR A 26 13.42 -1.56 -12.67
C THR A 26 13.68 -2.17 -11.28
N PRO A 27 14.93 -2.54 -10.97
CA PRO A 27 15.30 -2.92 -9.61
C PRO A 27 14.90 -1.82 -8.61
N PRO A 28 14.36 -2.16 -7.44
CA PRO A 28 13.94 -1.19 -6.45
C PRO A 28 15.14 -0.43 -5.89
N HIS A 29 15.00 0.88 -5.69
CA HIS A 29 15.97 1.68 -4.95
C HIS A 29 15.86 1.38 -3.44
N LEU A 30 16.95 1.52 -2.70
CA LEU A 30 16.97 1.31 -1.24
C LEU A 30 16.00 2.26 -0.52
N ASP A 31 15.96 3.51 -0.95
CA ASP A 31 14.96 4.49 -0.50
C ASP A 31 13.86 4.63 -1.56
N PRO A 32 12.61 4.20 -1.29
CA PRO A 32 11.52 4.31 -2.25
C PRO A 32 11.23 5.74 -2.72
N LEU A 33 11.52 6.75 -1.90
CA LEU A 33 11.35 8.16 -2.26
C LEU A 33 12.40 8.65 -3.27
N GLN A 34 13.51 7.95 -3.42
CA GLN A 34 14.55 8.23 -4.41
C GLN A 34 14.40 7.35 -5.66
N ASP A 35 13.47 6.40 -5.67
CA ASP A 35 13.16 5.56 -6.82
C ASP A 35 12.41 6.37 -7.89
N LYS A 36 13.15 6.98 -8.80
CA LYS A 36 12.59 7.84 -9.85
C LYS A 36 11.56 7.10 -10.72
N PRO A 37 11.83 5.88 -11.26
CA PRO A 37 10.84 5.14 -12.03
C PRO A 37 9.55 4.85 -11.25
N LEU A 38 9.66 4.49 -9.97
CA LEU A 38 8.50 4.25 -9.11
C LEU A 38 7.66 5.51 -8.92
N ARG A 39 8.29 6.67 -8.73
CA ARG A 39 7.59 7.95 -8.59
C ARG A 39 6.87 8.35 -9.89
N GLU A 40 7.52 8.18 -11.04
CA GLU A 40 6.92 8.45 -12.35
C GLU A 40 5.69 7.57 -12.61
N VAL A 41 5.77 6.28 -12.27
CA VAL A 41 4.63 5.35 -12.31
C VAL A 41 3.51 5.82 -11.38
N GLY A 42 3.84 6.23 -10.16
CA GLY A 42 2.85 6.78 -9.22
C GLY A 42 2.13 8.02 -9.77
N ASP A 43 2.87 8.94 -10.39
CA ASP A 43 2.29 10.14 -11.02
C ASP A 43 1.36 9.79 -12.19
N GLU A 44 1.75 8.82 -13.01
CA GLU A 44 0.93 8.35 -14.12
C GLU A 44 -0.37 7.71 -13.64
N LEU A 45 -0.32 6.83 -12.63
CA LEU A 45 -1.50 6.16 -12.09
C LEU A 45 -2.47 7.13 -11.41
N ILE A 46 -1.98 8.10 -10.67
CA ILE A 46 -2.80 9.18 -10.08
C ILE A 46 -3.55 9.93 -11.19
N GLY A 47 -2.86 10.30 -12.26
CA GLY A 47 -3.46 10.99 -13.40
C GLY A 47 -4.46 10.13 -14.18
N LYS A 48 -4.10 8.86 -14.42
CA LYS A 48 -4.92 7.90 -15.15
C LYS A 48 -6.25 7.61 -14.47
N TRP A 49 -6.23 7.44 -13.14
CA TRP A 49 -7.40 7.06 -12.36
C TRP A 49 -8.12 8.23 -11.70
N ALA A 50 -7.53 9.43 -11.70
CA ALA A 50 -7.99 10.55 -10.87
C ALA A 50 -8.22 10.08 -9.42
N CYS A 51 -7.24 9.36 -8.88
CA CYS A 51 -7.29 8.69 -7.60
C CYS A 51 -6.99 9.67 -6.48
N GLU A 52 -7.77 9.63 -5.38
CA GLU A 52 -7.50 10.47 -4.21
C GLU A 52 -6.30 9.95 -3.42
N LEU A 53 -6.24 8.63 -3.25
CA LEU A 53 -5.19 7.94 -2.51
C LEU A 53 -4.65 6.75 -3.31
N LEU A 54 -3.37 6.79 -3.65
CA LEU A 54 -2.66 5.67 -4.24
C LEU A 54 -1.64 5.13 -3.24
N MET A 55 -1.73 3.85 -2.92
CA MET A 55 -0.79 3.13 -2.06
C MET A 55 -0.12 2.03 -2.87
N ILE A 56 1.13 2.22 -3.28
CA ILE A 56 1.90 1.17 -3.95
C ILE A 56 2.59 0.32 -2.89
N THR A 57 2.19 -0.95 -2.76
CA THR A 57 2.83 -1.87 -1.83
C THR A 57 4.17 -2.35 -2.39
N LEU A 58 5.20 -2.31 -1.55
CA LEU A 58 6.60 -2.54 -1.92
C LEU A 58 7.22 -3.77 -1.21
N GLY A 59 6.37 -4.66 -0.70
CA GLY A 59 6.81 -5.83 0.05
C GLY A 59 7.65 -5.44 1.27
N PRO A 60 8.89 -5.91 1.37
CA PRO A 60 9.76 -5.62 2.53
C PRO A 60 10.04 -4.14 2.76
N GLN A 61 9.85 -3.29 1.76
CA GLN A 61 10.05 -1.86 1.88
C GLN A 61 8.81 -1.10 2.39
N GLY A 62 7.67 -1.77 2.58
CA GLY A 62 6.45 -1.14 3.06
C GLY A 62 5.58 -0.56 1.96
N ILE A 63 5.17 0.69 2.07
CA ILE A 63 4.19 1.32 1.17
C ILE A 63 4.69 2.70 0.72
N MET A 64 4.60 3.00 -0.57
CA MET A 64 4.69 4.37 -1.07
C MET A 64 3.28 4.94 -1.22
N LEU A 65 3.01 6.02 -0.49
CA LEU A 65 1.74 6.73 -0.45
C LEU A 65 1.79 7.96 -1.36
N ARG A 66 0.74 8.16 -2.14
CA ARG A 66 0.52 9.35 -2.96
C ARG A 66 -0.90 9.88 -2.75
N GLU A 67 -1.02 11.17 -2.43
CA GLU A 67 -2.28 11.88 -2.35
C GLU A 67 -2.33 12.96 -3.44
N GLY A 68 -3.03 12.69 -4.53
CA GLY A 68 -3.10 13.64 -5.64
C GLY A 68 -1.71 14.17 -6.03
N ARG A 69 -1.51 15.48 -5.98
CA ARG A 69 -0.24 16.15 -6.32
C ARG A 69 0.70 16.39 -5.13
N LYS A 70 0.33 15.96 -3.93
CA LYS A 70 1.21 16.09 -2.76
C LYS A 70 2.48 15.26 -2.95
N PRO A 71 3.58 15.60 -2.27
CA PRO A 71 4.79 14.78 -2.26
C PRO A 71 4.48 13.33 -1.83
N ALA A 72 5.23 12.38 -2.39
CA ALA A 72 5.13 10.99 -1.95
C ALA A 72 5.57 10.85 -0.49
N VAL A 73 4.91 9.93 0.23
CA VAL A 73 5.28 9.56 1.59
C VAL A 73 5.65 8.07 1.60
N HIS A 74 6.68 7.71 2.31
CA HIS A 74 7.08 6.32 2.52
C HIS A 74 6.64 5.87 3.93
N VAL A 75 5.88 4.80 3.99
CA VAL A 75 5.48 4.12 5.22
C VAL A 75 6.28 2.81 5.29
N PRO A 76 7.32 2.72 6.13
CA PRO A 76 8.17 1.53 6.22
C PRO A 76 7.39 0.32 6.71
N THR A 77 7.78 -0.88 6.28
CA THR A 77 7.12 -2.12 6.73
C THR A 77 7.14 -2.26 8.26
N ARG A 78 6.05 -2.80 8.79
CA ARG A 78 5.90 -3.16 10.21
C ARG A 78 5.98 -4.67 10.44
N ALA A 79 6.19 -5.46 9.39
CA ALA A 79 6.39 -6.90 9.52
C ALA A 79 7.67 -7.18 10.33
N ARG A 80 7.53 -7.97 11.41
CA ARG A 80 8.67 -8.45 12.24
C ARG A 80 9.23 -9.74 11.69
N GLU A 81 8.35 -10.64 11.29
CA GLU A 81 8.68 -11.93 10.68
C GLU A 81 7.74 -12.16 9.48
N VAL A 82 8.25 -12.78 8.44
CA VAL A 82 7.47 -13.06 7.23
C VAL A 82 7.50 -14.55 6.98
N PHE A 83 6.33 -15.21 7.12
CA PHE A 83 6.15 -16.62 6.80
C PHE A 83 5.46 -16.80 5.45
N ASP A 84 4.41 -16.02 5.20
CA ASP A 84 3.64 -16.09 3.95
C ASP A 84 3.06 -14.71 3.60
N VAL A 85 3.23 -14.29 2.35
CA VAL A 85 2.71 -13.00 1.86
C VAL A 85 1.33 -13.11 1.21
N SER A 86 0.74 -14.30 1.16
CA SER A 86 -0.56 -14.56 0.56
C SER A 86 -1.66 -13.76 1.26
N GLY A 87 -2.45 -13.01 0.49
CA GLY A 87 -3.56 -12.22 1.02
C GLY A 87 -3.17 -10.90 1.70
N ALA A 88 -1.87 -10.57 1.79
CA ALA A 88 -1.43 -9.30 2.41
C ALA A 88 -2.02 -8.07 1.70
N GLY A 89 -2.08 -8.08 0.37
CA GLY A 89 -2.69 -6.99 -0.42
C GLY A 89 -4.17 -6.80 -0.13
N ASP A 90 -4.92 -7.90 0.02
CA ASP A 90 -6.35 -7.87 0.34
C ASP A 90 -6.56 -7.29 1.76
N THR A 91 -5.69 -7.63 2.69
CA THR A 91 -5.70 -7.06 4.05
C THR A 91 -5.39 -5.56 4.03
N VAL A 92 -4.42 -5.13 3.22
CA VAL A 92 -4.08 -3.71 3.06
C VAL A 92 -5.30 -2.91 2.59
N ILE A 93 -5.95 -3.31 1.50
CA ILE A 93 -7.09 -2.57 0.97
C ILE A 93 -8.28 -2.59 1.94
N ALA A 94 -8.59 -3.73 2.52
CA ALA A 94 -9.70 -3.86 3.45
C ALA A 94 -9.51 -2.97 4.69
N THR A 95 -8.33 -3.00 5.31
CA THR A 95 -8.02 -2.18 6.49
C THR A 95 -8.01 -0.70 6.16
N CYS A 96 -7.42 -0.32 5.02
CA CYS A 96 -7.39 1.06 4.57
C CYS A 96 -8.80 1.63 4.38
N VAL A 97 -9.68 0.91 3.68
CA VAL A 97 -11.06 1.35 3.44
C VAL A 97 -11.84 1.48 4.74
N LEU A 98 -11.70 0.52 5.68
CA LEU A 98 -12.34 0.60 6.99
C LEU A 98 -11.83 1.79 7.80
N ALA A 99 -10.53 2.06 7.80
CA ALA A 99 -9.95 3.20 8.50
C ALA A 99 -10.46 4.53 7.93
N LEU A 100 -10.49 4.68 6.60
CA LEU A 100 -11.03 5.87 5.93
C LEU A 100 -12.52 6.06 6.26
N ALA A 101 -13.31 4.99 6.24
CA ALA A 101 -14.73 5.03 6.60
C ALA A 101 -14.95 5.42 8.08
N ALA A 102 -14.01 5.11 8.96
CA ALA A 102 -14.00 5.51 10.36
C ALA A 102 -13.49 6.95 10.58
N GLY A 103 -13.07 7.65 9.52
CA GLY A 103 -12.62 9.04 9.59
C GLY A 103 -11.11 9.24 9.76
N ALA A 104 -10.30 8.20 9.58
CA ALA A 104 -8.86 8.32 9.58
C ALA A 104 -8.37 9.18 8.40
N SER A 105 -7.27 9.89 8.59
CA SER A 105 -6.54 10.52 7.50
C SER A 105 -5.92 9.45 6.57
N HIS A 106 -5.53 9.85 5.37
CA HIS A 106 -4.90 8.94 4.41
C HIS A 106 -3.61 8.30 4.98
N LEU A 107 -2.81 9.07 5.72
CA LEU A 107 -1.60 8.54 6.33
C LEU A 107 -1.91 7.54 7.44
N GLU A 108 -2.83 7.86 8.36
CA GLU A 108 -3.26 6.94 9.41
C GLU A 108 -3.85 5.65 8.83
N ALA A 109 -4.66 5.75 7.76
CA ALA A 109 -5.21 4.58 7.07
C ALA A 109 -4.12 3.71 6.46
N ALA A 110 -3.09 4.31 5.86
CA ALA A 110 -1.94 3.59 5.30
C ALA A 110 -1.09 2.93 6.39
N GLU A 111 -0.87 3.61 7.52
CA GLU A 111 -0.14 3.05 8.66
C GLU A 111 -0.89 1.86 9.27
N LEU A 112 -2.19 1.98 9.53
CA LEU A 112 -3.02 0.88 10.03
C LEU A 112 -3.02 -0.32 9.07
N ALA A 113 -3.16 -0.06 7.76
CA ALA A 113 -3.09 -1.10 6.74
C ALA A 113 -1.74 -1.82 6.73
N ASN A 114 -0.66 -1.09 6.93
CA ASN A 114 0.70 -1.63 7.02
C ASN A 114 0.92 -2.48 8.29
N TYR A 115 0.35 -2.08 9.43
CA TYR A 115 0.35 -2.90 10.64
C TYR A 115 -0.44 -4.20 10.45
N ALA A 116 -1.66 -4.11 9.90
CA ALA A 116 -2.49 -5.29 9.62
C ALA A 116 -1.81 -6.25 8.65
N ALA A 117 -1.18 -5.75 7.59
CA ALA A 117 -0.36 -6.55 6.68
C ALA A 117 0.79 -7.24 7.40
N GLY A 118 1.47 -6.54 8.32
CA GLY A 118 2.54 -7.09 9.15
C GLY A 118 2.06 -8.26 10.03
N VAL A 119 0.85 -8.19 10.56
CA VAL A 119 0.24 -9.29 11.33
C VAL A 119 -0.01 -10.51 10.44
N VAL A 120 -0.63 -10.32 9.27
CA VAL A 120 -1.03 -11.47 8.42
C VAL A 120 0.16 -12.16 7.77
N VAL A 121 1.20 -11.44 7.35
CA VAL A 121 2.39 -12.06 6.76
C VAL A 121 3.22 -12.86 7.79
N GLY A 122 3.02 -12.61 9.08
CA GLY A 122 3.56 -13.41 10.18
C GLY A 122 2.83 -14.73 10.43
N LYS A 123 1.79 -15.04 9.63
CA LYS A 123 1.00 -16.27 9.74
C LYS A 123 1.19 -17.15 8.51
N LEU A 124 0.91 -18.45 8.64
CA LEU A 124 0.95 -19.36 7.51
C LEU A 124 -0.35 -19.29 6.70
N GLY A 125 -0.23 -19.30 5.38
CA GLY A 125 -1.36 -19.26 4.44
C GLY A 125 -2.08 -17.91 4.42
N THR A 126 -3.22 -17.90 3.75
CA THR A 126 -4.10 -16.72 3.72
C THR A 126 -4.76 -16.56 5.08
N ALA A 127 -4.34 -15.56 5.83
CA ALA A 127 -4.77 -15.29 7.19
C ALA A 127 -5.57 -13.99 7.30
N THR A 128 -6.33 -13.85 8.38
CA THR A 128 -7.02 -12.62 8.75
C THR A 128 -6.29 -11.91 9.89
N CYS A 129 -6.48 -10.61 9.99
CA CYS A 129 -6.05 -9.80 11.13
C CYS A 129 -7.27 -9.47 11.98
N THR A 130 -7.29 -9.91 13.23
CA THR A 130 -8.36 -9.53 14.17
C THR A 130 -8.11 -8.14 14.74
N GLN A 131 -9.15 -7.54 15.33
CA GLN A 131 -9.03 -6.25 15.99
C GLN A 131 -8.03 -6.30 17.16
N GLU A 132 -8.05 -7.37 17.94
CA GLU A 132 -7.13 -7.57 19.08
C GLU A 132 -5.68 -7.69 18.61
N GLU A 133 -5.43 -8.41 17.53
CA GLU A 133 -4.10 -8.56 16.94
C GLU A 133 -3.58 -7.23 16.37
N LEU A 134 -4.45 -6.47 15.71
CA LEU A 134 -4.09 -5.15 15.21
C LEU A 134 -3.74 -4.21 16.35
N LEU A 135 -4.56 -4.13 17.38
CA LEU A 135 -4.29 -3.31 18.57
C LEU A 135 -2.99 -3.71 19.25
N ALA A 136 -2.73 -5.00 19.42
CA ALA A 136 -1.49 -5.50 20.00
C ALA A 136 -0.26 -5.15 19.14
N SER A 137 -0.41 -5.03 17.81
CA SER A 137 0.69 -4.69 16.90
C SER A 137 1.09 -3.22 16.96
N LEU A 138 0.23 -2.36 17.47
CA LEU A 138 0.49 -0.91 17.55
C LEU A 138 1.41 -0.53 18.72
N ASP A 139 1.84 -1.48 19.55
CA ASP A 139 2.69 -1.25 20.74
C ASP A 139 2.09 -0.20 21.71
N VAL A 140 0.78 -0.23 21.85
CA VAL A 140 0.03 0.67 22.75
C VAL A 140 -0.07 0.06 24.14
#